data_6fe6da738d0097f5b964b7416e0cc09d
#
_entry.id   6fe6da738d0097f5b964b7416e0cc09d
#
_cell.length_a   1.000
_cell.length_b   1.000
_cell.length_c   1.000
_cell.angle_alpha   90.00
_cell.angle_beta   90.00
_cell.angle_gamma   90.00
#
_symmetry.space_group_name_H-M   'P 1'
#
loop_
_entity.id
_entity.type
_entity.pdbx_description
1 polymer ?
#
loop_
_entity_poly.entity_id
_entity_poly.type
_entity_poly.pdbx_seq_one_letter_code
_entity_poly.pdbx_strand_id
1 'polypeptide(L)'
;KIRIETKKIRARDLFEKDERNCGLWIDIFIIENTFDNALLRTLQGIGVMGFRYILSCVKFKRNEEALSEVAKPDSPLSKYIRSRCRLGAIFSVIPLSVWTCLSTKWVSLCKNENSRLVSIPGGRLQFFRELYCRDDFCNVERIEFEGRQAKVTCDYKTYFAILYGNNYTKIPPEADREKHIMLELDKKALEEAVRSK
;
A
#
# COMPACT_ATOMS: atom_id res chain seq x y z
N LYS A 1 -4.27 -6.71 -3.42
CA LYS A 1 -3.26 -7.78 -3.19
C LYS A 1 -3.67 -8.99 -4.01
N ILE A 2 -2.79 -9.47 -4.86
CA ILE A 2 -2.90 -10.80 -5.46
C ILE A 2 -2.01 -11.70 -4.62
N ARG A 3 -2.58 -12.77 -4.08
CA ARG A 3 -1.84 -13.78 -3.35
C ARG A 3 -1.46 -14.91 -4.29
N ILE A 4 -0.22 -15.31 -4.23
CA ILE A 4 0.24 -16.56 -4.80
C ILE A 4 0.08 -17.58 -3.68
N GLU A 5 -0.94 -18.44 -3.77
CA GLU A 5 -1.08 -19.57 -2.87
C GLU A 5 0.08 -20.56 -3.10
N THR A 6 1.18 -20.32 -2.42
CA THR A 6 2.16 -21.36 -2.26
C THR A 6 1.78 -22.15 -1.02
N LYS A 7 1.17 -23.31 -1.18
CA LYS A 7 0.86 -24.25 -0.07
C LYS A 7 2.10 -24.63 0.77
N LYS A 8 3.30 -24.23 0.32
CA LYS A 8 4.59 -24.60 0.91
C LYS A 8 5.19 -23.54 1.84
N ILE A 9 4.84 -22.26 1.68
CA ILE A 9 5.44 -21.19 2.49
C ILE A 9 4.32 -20.44 3.20
N ARG A 10 4.26 -20.56 4.52
CA ARG A 10 3.31 -19.80 5.34
C ARG A 10 3.90 -18.44 5.68
N ALA A 11 3.16 -17.40 5.34
CA ALA A 11 3.47 -16.03 5.70
C ALA A 11 2.16 -15.31 6.08
N ARG A 12 2.10 -14.70 7.25
CA ARG A 12 0.92 -13.98 7.73
C ARG A 12 1.28 -12.57 8.19
N ASP A 13 0.60 -11.60 7.61
CA ASP A 13 0.67 -10.18 7.96
C ASP A 13 -0.18 -9.91 9.21
N LEU A 14 0.19 -8.89 10.00
CA LEU A 14 -0.50 -8.44 11.21
C LEU A 14 -2.00 -8.16 11.00
N PHE A 15 -2.39 -7.70 9.82
CA PHE A 15 -3.78 -7.35 9.50
C PHE A 15 -4.57 -8.49 8.85
N GLU A 16 -3.99 -9.70 8.73
CA GLU A 16 -4.66 -10.84 8.14
C GLU A 16 -5.08 -11.84 9.23
N LYS A 17 -6.39 -11.93 9.44
CA LYS A 17 -6.97 -12.85 10.43
C LYS A 17 -7.33 -14.23 9.87
N ASP A 18 -7.49 -14.35 8.55
CA ASP A 18 -7.93 -15.59 7.93
C ASP A 18 -6.71 -16.46 7.58
N GLU A 19 -6.58 -17.58 8.27
CA GLU A 19 -5.49 -18.55 8.02
C GLU A 19 -5.48 -19.09 6.59
N ARG A 20 -6.62 -19.10 5.90
CA ARG A 20 -6.71 -19.48 4.49
C ARG A 20 -6.01 -18.50 3.57
N ASN A 21 -5.81 -17.29 4.05
CA ASN A 21 -5.13 -16.22 3.34
C ASN A 21 -3.64 -16.09 3.70
N CYS A 22 -3.06 -17.08 4.33
CA CYS A 22 -1.63 -17.12 4.59
C CYS A 22 -0.87 -17.57 3.32
N GLY A 23 0.22 -16.87 3.00
CA GLY A 23 1.07 -17.16 1.83
C GLY A 23 1.82 -15.93 1.36
N LEU A 24 2.74 -16.10 0.44
CA LEU A 24 3.43 -14.99 -0.21
C LEU A 24 2.42 -14.20 -1.04
N TRP A 25 2.60 -12.87 -1.12
CA TRP A 25 1.73 -11.99 -1.90
C TRP A 25 2.51 -11.00 -2.73
N ILE A 26 1.86 -10.50 -3.76
CA ILE A 26 2.31 -9.38 -4.57
C ILE A 26 1.30 -8.25 -4.36
N ASP A 27 1.78 -7.06 -4.01
CA ASP A 27 0.95 -5.88 -3.96
C ASP A 27 0.82 -5.28 -5.35
N ILE A 28 -0.43 -5.10 -5.79
CA ILE A 28 -0.75 -4.39 -7.04
C ILE A 28 -1.31 -3.03 -6.67
N PHE A 29 -0.64 -1.99 -7.12
CA PHE A 29 -1.10 -0.62 -6.97
C PHE A 29 -1.83 -0.19 -8.24
N ILE A 30 -3.05 0.33 -8.06
CA ILE A 30 -3.87 0.83 -9.15
C ILE A 30 -3.46 2.26 -9.46
N ILE A 31 -3.27 2.55 -10.74
CA ILE A 31 -3.08 3.90 -11.27
C ILE A 31 -4.46 4.47 -11.57
N GLU A 32 -4.76 5.65 -11.05
CA GLU A 32 -6.04 6.29 -11.21
C GLU A 32 -5.92 7.64 -11.93
N ASN A 33 -6.95 7.98 -12.70
CA ASN A 33 -7.05 9.27 -13.37
C ASN A 33 -7.26 10.38 -12.36
N THR A 34 -6.65 11.55 -12.60
CA THR A 34 -6.88 12.74 -11.80
C THR A 34 -7.48 13.87 -12.63
N PHE A 35 -8.23 14.76 -12.00
CA PHE A 35 -8.74 15.93 -12.70
C PHE A 35 -7.61 16.87 -13.12
N ASP A 36 -7.64 17.38 -14.35
CA ASP A 36 -6.67 18.38 -14.82
C ASP A 36 -6.89 19.73 -14.12
N ASN A 37 -8.13 20.06 -13.77
CA ASN A 37 -8.45 21.21 -12.94
C ASN A 37 -7.88 21.03 -11.54
N ALA A 38 -7.07 21.98 -11.08
CA ALA A 38 -6.36 21.89 -9.79
C ALA A 38 -7.30 21.82 -8.59
N LEU A 39 -8.42 22.58 -8.62
CA LEU A 39 -9.40 22.57 -7.52
C LEU A 39 -10.09 21.21 -7.42
N LEU A 40 -10.59 20.65 -8.53
CA LEU A 40 -11.24 19.34 -8.55
C LEU A 40 -10.28 18.23 -8.16
N ARG A 41 -9.02 18.30 -8.62
CA ARG A 41 -7.96 17.36 -8.22
C ARG A 41 -7.68 17.45 -6.72
N THR A 42 -7.65 18.65 -6.15
CA THR A 42 -7.47 18.84 -4.71
C THR A 42 -8.64 18.23 -3.93
N LEU A 43 -9.88 18.45 -4.36
CA LEU A 43 -11.06 17.84 -3.73
C LEU A 43 -11.04 16.32 -3.83
N GLN A 44 -10.68 15.78 -5.00
CA GLN A 44 -10.48 14.33 -5.18
C GLN A 44 -9.47 13.81 -4.17
N GLY A 45 -8.30 14.45 -4.07
CA GLY A 45 -7.22 14.05 -3.17
C GLY A 45 -7.60 14.11 -1.69
N ILE A 46 -8.28 15.18 -1.25
CA ILE A 46 -8.79 15.32 0.13
C ILE A 46 -9.71 14.15 0.48
N GLY A 47 -10.66 13.81 -0.41
CA GLY A 47 -11.57 12.69 -0.19
C GLY A 47 -10.84 11.35 -0.17
N VAL A 48 -9.86 11.12 -1.07
CA VAL A 48 -9.01 9.93 -1.05
C VAL A 48 -8.30 9.78 0.30
N MET A 49 -7.70 10.86 0.80
CA MET A 49 -7.03 10.87 2.10
C MET A 49 -8.00 10.61 3.26
N GLY A 50 -9.19 11.22 3.21
CA GLY A 50 -10.26 11.01 4.19
C GLY A 50 -10.71 9.55 4.25
N PHE A 51 -11.02 8.94 3.10
CA PHE A 51 -11.41 7.53 3.06
C PHE A 51 -10.29 6.58 3.50
N ARG A 52 -9.04 6.85 3.11
CA ARG A 52 -7.88 6.08 3.61
C ARG A 52 -7.79 6.13 5.13
N TYR A 53 -8.00 7.31 5.70
CA TYR A 53 -8.00 7.50 7.15
C TYR A 53 -9.09 6.69 7.83
N ILE A 54 -10.35 6.79 7.35
CA ILE A 54 -11.50 6.04 7.86
C ILE A 54 -11.25 4.54 7.78
N LEU A 55 -10.87 4.04 6.61
CA LEU A 55 -10.56 2.62 6.39
C LEU A 55 -9.44 2.12 7.30
N SER A 56 -8.41 2.94 7.52
CA SER A 56 -7.34 2.64 8.47
C SER A 56 -7.90 2.50 9.89
N CYS A 57 -8.70 3.46 10.37
CA CYS A 57 -9.30 3.43 11.71
C CYS A 57 -10.16 2.18 11.92
N VAL A 58 -11.01 1.83 10.95
CA VAL A 58 -11.86 0.62 11.02
C VAL A 58 -11.00 -0.64 11.06
N LYS A 59 -9.93 -0.72 10.26
CA LYS A 59 -8.99 -1.86 10.29
C LYS A 59 -8.26 -1.95 11.62
N PHE A 60 -7.82 -0.83 12.19
CA PHE A 60 -7.20 -0.81 13.52
C PHE A 60 -8.16 -1.35 14.58
N LYS A 61 -9.41 -0.90 14.59
CA LYS A 61 -10.43 -1.40 15.54
C LYS A 61 -10.66 -2.90 15.39
N ARG A 62 -10.74 -3.41 14.16
CA ARG A 62 -10.95 -4.85 13.90
C ARG A 62 -9.78 -5.72 14.36
N ASN A 63 -8.57 -5.16 14.42
CA ASN A 63 -7.35 -5.88 14.80
C ASN A 63 -6.76 -5.38 16.14
N GLU A 64 -7.61 -4.77 16.99
CA GLU A 64 -7.17 -4.12 18.24
C GLU A 64 -6.42 -5.06 19.18
N GLU A 65 -6.86 -6.30 19.31
CA GLU A 65 -6.20 -7.31 20.16
C GLU A 65 -4.76 -7.57 19.70
N ALA A 66 -4.59 -7.97 18.44
CA ALA A 66 -3.27 -8.27 17.87
C ALA A 66 -2.33 -7.03 17.90
N LEU A 67 -2.88 -5.85 17.66
CA LEU A 67 -2.11 -4.60 17.74
C LEU A 67 -1.67 -4.28 19.17
N SER A 68 -2.50 -4.62 20.16
CA SER A 68 -2.19 -4.40 21.57
C SER A 68 -1.09 -5.32 22.08
N GLU A 69 -0.99 -6.55 21.54
CA GLU A 69 0.08 -7.50 21.86
C GLU A 69 1.46 -7.02 21.37
N VAL A 70 1.50 -6.32 20.23
CA VAL A 70 2.75 -5.83 19.62
C VAL A 70 3.22 -4.53 20.26
N ALA A 71 2.30 -3.71 20.76
CA ALA A 71 2.63 -2.39 21.31
C ALA A 71 2.91 -2.45 22.80
N LYS A 72 4.12 -1.99 23.23
CA LYS A 72 4.42 -1.84 24.66
C LYS A 72 3.42 -0.89 25.31
N PRO A 73 2.92 -1.20 26.53
CA PRO A 73 2.05 -0.30 27.28
C PRO A 73 2.65 1.11 27.38
N ASP A 74 1.82 2.13 27.27
CA ASP A 74 2.17 3.56 27.38
C ASP A 74 3.20 4.11 26.37
N SER A 75 3.59 3.32 25.38
CA SER A 75 4.41 3.79 24.26
C SER A 75 3.65 4.79 23.37
N PRO A 76 4.36 5.64 22.61
CA PRO A 76 3.72 6.49 21.59
C PRO A 76 2.91 5.67 20.59
N LEU A 77 3.39 4.47 20.25
CA LEU A 77 2.68 3.53 19.37
C LEU A 77 1.36 3.06 19.97
N SER A 78 1.34 2.69 21.27
CA SER A 78 0.11 2.29 21.97
C SER A 78 -0.92 3.42 22.01
N LYS A 79 -0.48 4.67 22.25
CA LYS A 79 -1.36 5.85 22.22
C LYS A 79 -1.95 6.09 20.82
N TYR A 80 -1.12 5.95 19.80
CA TYR A 80 -1.56 6.06 18.40
C TYR A 80 -2.61 4.98 18.05
N ILE A 81 -2.34 3.71 18.37
CA ILE A 81 -3.27 2.59 18.15
C ILE A 81 -4.60 2.87 18.85
N ARG A 82 -4.57 3.24 20.12
CA ARG A 82 -5.77 3.55 20.93
C ARG A 82 -6.61 4.67 20.32
N SER A 83 -5.96 5.74 19.87
CA SER A 83 -6.63 6.86 19.18
C SER A 83 -7.34 6.37 17.92
N ARG A 84 -6.64 5.58 17.08
CA ARG A 84 -7.21 4.99 15.86
C ARG A 84 -8.37 4.05 16.15
N CYS A 85 -8.26 3.21 17.18
CA CYS A 85 -9.33 2.27 17.58
C CYS A 85 -10.58 3.00 18.08
N ARG A 86 -10.43 4.10 18.84
CA ARG A 86 -11.58 4.92 19.28
C ARG A 86 -12.36 5.49 18.10
N LEU A 87 -11.68 6.09 17.13
CA LEU A 87 -12.32 6.59 15.91
C LEU A 87 -12.87 5.44 15.06
N GLY A 88 -12.15 4.32 15.01
CA GLY A 88 -12.58 3.11 14.34
C GLY A 88 -13.88 2.55 14.90
N ALA A 89 -14.11 2.64 16.22
CA ALA A 89 -15.38 2.24 16.82
C ALA A 89 -16.56 3.05 16.28
N ILE A 90 -16.37 4.38 16.11
CA ILE A 90 -17.40 5.26 15.55
C ILE A 90 -17.66 4.88 14.08
N PHE A 91 -16.61 4.76 13.27
CA PHE A 91 -16.77 4.44 11.85
C PHE A 91 -17.23 3.00 11.58
N SER A 92 -17.06 2.10 12.53
CA SER A 92 -17.48 0.68 12.40
C SER A 92 -19.00 0.47 12.50
N VAL A 93 -19.78 1.51 12.80
CA VAL A 93 -21.25 1.50 12.67
C VAL A 93 -21.64 1.23 11.20
N ILE A 94 -20.83 1.70 10.26
CA ILE A 94 -20.98 1.40 8.84
C ILE A 94 -20.03 0.24 8.48
N PRO A 95 -20.53 -0.82 7.79
CA PRO A 95 -19.70 -1.95 7.38
C PRO A 95 -18.48 -1.53 6.56
N LEU A 96 -17.35 -2.23 6.77
CA LEU A 96 -16.11 -1.96 6.03
C LEU A 96 -16.30 -2.05 4.51
N SER A 97 -17.14 -2.97 4.04
CA SER A 97 -17.47 -3.13 2.61
C SER A 97 -18.09 -1.86 2.00
N VAL A 98 -18.93 -1.17 2.76
CA VAL A 98 -19.55 0.10 2.32
C VAL A 98 -18.49 1.18 2.21
N TRP A 99 -17.63 1.32 3.22
CA TRP A 99 -16.50 2.27 3.18
C TRP A 99 -15.55 1.98 2.02
N THR A 100 -15.26 0.71 1.76
CA THR A 100 -14.42 0.31 0.63
C THR A 100 -15.09 0.68 -0.70
N CYS A 101 -16.38 0.42 -0.85
CA CYS A 101 -17.13 0.78 -2.06
C CYS A 101 -17.14 2.30 -2.29
N LEU A 102 -17.42 3.09 -1.25
CA LEU A 102 -17.40 4.55 -1.33
C LEU A 102 -16.01 5.09 -1.67
N SER A 103 -14.97 4.54 -1.05
CA SER A 103 -13.58 4.90 -1.32
C SER A 103 -13.22 4.61 -2.78
N THR A 104 -13.56 3.42 -3.29
CA THR A 104 -13.29 3.04 -4.69
C THR A 104 -14.01 3.97 -5.67
N LYS A 105 -15.30 4.27 -5.43
CA LYS A 105 -16.05 5.19 -6.25
C LYS A 105 -15.46 6.60 -6.24
N TRP A 106 -15.01 7.07 -5.07
CA TRP A 106 -14.42 8.40 -4.94
C TRP A 106 -13.07 8.50 -5.65
N VAL A 107 -12.22 7.53 -5.48
CA VAL A 107 -10.91 7.47 -6.14
C VAL A 107 -11.05 7.54 -7.66
N SER A 108 -12.01 6.81 -8.21
CA SER A 108 -12.26 6.74 -9.66
C SER A 108 -13.29 7.76 -10.18
N LEU A 109 -13.46 8.91 -9.51
CA LEU A 109 -14.35 9.97 -9.95
C LEU A 109 -13.96 10.57 -11.32
N CYS A 110 -12.66 10.78 -11.53
CA CYS A 110 -12.17 11.25 -12.81
C CYS A 110 -12.20 10.13 -13.85
N LYS A 111 -13.07 10.24 -14.83
CA LYS A 111 -13.20 9.27 -15.94
C LYS A 111 -12.43 9.68 -17.19
N ASN A 112 -11.71 10.81 -17.15
CA ASN A 112 -10.92 11.27 -18.28
C ASN A 112 -9.65 10.40 -18.43
N GLU A 113 -9.69 9.48 -19.37
CA GLU A 113 -8.56 8.60 -19.68
C GLU A 113 -7.37 9.34 -20.33
N ASN A 114 -7.60 10.59 -20.79
CA ASN A 114 -6.60 11.47 -21.35
C ASN A 114 -6.16 12.58 -20.38
N SER A 115 -6.47 12.45 -19.08
CA SER A 115 -6.02 13.43 -18.09
C SER A 115 -4.49 13.51 -18.06
N ARG A 116 -3.96 14.72 -17.95
CA ARG A 116 -2.50 14.96 -17.98
C ARG A 116 -1.75 14.27 -16.84
N LEU A 117 -2.40 14.17 -15.67
CA LEU A 117 -1.81 13.56 -14.48
C LEU A 117 -2.56 12.29 -14.07
N VAL A 118 -1.81 11.35 -13.55
CA VAL A 118 -2.29 10.14 -12.88
C VAL A 118 -1.75 10.08 -11.46
N SER A 119 -2.38 9.29 -10.61
CA SER A 119 -1.94 9.10 -9.22
C SER A 119 -1.96 7.62 -8.85
N ILE A 120 -1.16 7.26 -7.84
CA ILE A 120 -1.25 5.98 -7.14
C ILE A 120 -1.86 6.22 -5.75
N PRO A 121 -3.18 6.26 -5.61
CA PRO A 121 -3.85 6.65 -4.35
C PRO A 121 -3.54 5.70 -3.20
N GLY A 122 -3.25 4.42 -3.52
CA GLY A 122 -2.85 3.38 -2.58
C GLY A 122 -1.37 3.38 -2.22
N GLY A 123 -0.56 4.18 -2.89
CA GLY A 123 0.89 4.21 -2.75
C GLY A 123 1.39 4.71 -1.38
N ARG A 124 2.71 4.60 -1.20
CA ARG A 124 3.39 4.93 0.06
C ARG A 124 3.27 6.40 0.43
N LEU A 125 3.45 7.29 -0.55
CA LEU A 125 3.46 8.74 -0.34
C LEU A 125 2.08 9.37 -0.49
N GLN A 126 1.06 8.57 -0.79
CA GLN A 126 -0.33 8.98 -0.90
C GLN A 126 -0.62 9.86 -2.12
N PHE A 127 -1.89 10.25 -2.30
CA PHE A 127 -2.41 10.90 -3.49
C PHE A 127 -1.59 12.12 -3.94
N PHE A 128 -1.32 13.07 -3.04
CA PHE A 128 -0.71 14.35 -3.43
C PHE A 128 0.78 14.27 -3.76
N ARG A 129 1.48 13.30 -3.24
CA ARG A 129 2.91 13.12 -3.47
C ARG A 129 3.21 12.07 -4.53
N GLU A 130 2.21 11.36 -4.99
CA GLU A 130 2.30 10.38 -6.07
C GLU A 130 1.42 10.81 -7.24
N LEU A 131 1.64 12.04 -7.72
CA LEU A 131 1.10 12.59 -8.96
C LEU A 131 2.18 12.53 -10.03
N TYR A 132 1.89 11.83 -11.12
CA TYR A 132 2.82 11.58 -12.22
C TYR A 132 2.25 12.11 -13.53
N CYS A 133 3.12 12.57 -14.45
CA CYS A 133 2.71 12.82 -15.81
C CYS A 133 2.28 11.51 -16.47
N ARG A 134 1.12 11.49 -17.10
CA ARG A 134 0.57 10.28 -17.72
C ARG A 134 1.50 9.71 -18.77
N ASP A 135 2.02 10.56 -19.66
CA ASP A 135 2.84 10.12 -20.78
C ASP A 135 4.13 9.45 -20.30
N ASP A 136 4.74 10.02 -19.25
CA ASP A 136 5.98 9.49 -18.70
C ASP A 136 5.75 8.21 -17.87
N PHE A 137 4.62 8.13 -17.18
CA PHE A 137 4.36 7.07 -16.23
C PHE A 137 3.62 5.85 -16.80
N CYS A 138 2.66 6.07 -17.71
CA CYS A 138 1.87 4.99 -18.33
C CYS A 138 2.57 4.35 -19.52
N ASN A 139 3.50 5.05 -20.19
CA ASN A 139 4.35 4.44 -21.17
C ASN A 139 5.38 3.53 -20.51
N VAL A 140 5.65 2.38 -21.12
CA VAL A 140 6.52 1.36 -20.55
C VAL A 140 7.67 1.04 -21.49
N GLU A 141 8.84 0.82 -20.92
CA GLU A 141 10.02 0.29 -21.59
C GLU A 141 10.43 -1.06 -20.99
N ARG A 142 11.31 -1.77 -21.64
CA ARG A 142 11.86 -3.02 -21.13
C ARG A 142 13.29 -2.79 -20.68
N ILE A 143 13.58 -3.21 -19.46
CA ILE A 143 14.92 -3.24 -18.89
C ILE A 143 15.29 -4.65 -18.47
N GLU A 144 16.58 -4.93 -18.45
CA GLU A 144 17.08 -6.17 -17.89
C GLU A 144 17.03 -6.12 -16.35
N PHE A 145 16.40 -7.12 -15.74
CA PHE A 145 16.34 -7.29 -14.30
C PHE A 145 16.50 -8.77 -13.96
N GLU A 146 17.54 -9.11 -13.22
CA GLU A 146 17.87 -10.50 -12.82
C GLU A 146 17.87 -11.49 -14.00
N GLY A 147 18.48 -11.11 -15.12
CA GLY A 147 18.57 -11.93 -16.33
C GLY A 147 17.26 -12.07 -17.12
N ARG A 148 16.25 -11.26 -16.81
CA ARG A 148 14.94 -11.26 -17.49
C ARG A 148 14.58 -9.86 -17.95
N GLN A 149 13.78 -9.78 -19.02
CA GLN A 149 13.23 -8.52 -19.49
C GLN A 149 11.98 -8.14 -18.67
N ALA A 150 12.11 -7.10 -17.83
CA ALA A 150 11.02 -6.55 -17.05
C ALA A 150 10.45 -5.29 -17.72
N LYS A 151 9.13 -5.09 -17.62
CA LYS A 151 8.47 -3.85 -18.03
C LYS A 151 8.52 -2.86 -16.87
N VAL A 152 8.98 -1.65 -17.14
CA VAL A 152 9.00 -0.53 -16.20
C VAL A 152 8.41 0.70 -16.86
N THR A 153 7.96 1.67 -16.06
CA THR A 153 7.59 2.99 -16.59
C THR A 153 8.79 3.67 -17.24
N CYS A 154 8.61 4.42 -18.32
CA CYS A 154 9.70 5.10 -19.01
C CYS A 154 10.47 6.06 -18.08
N ASP A 155 9.78 6.70 -17.14
CA ASP A 155 10.41 7.57 -16.13
C ASP A 155 10.55 6.91 -14.76
N TYR A 156 11.00 5.65 -14.73
CA TYR A 156 11.21 4.91 -13.47
C TYR A 156 12.22 5.59 -12.53
N LYS A 157 13.16 6.35 -13.07
CA LYS A 157 14.15 7.07 -12.24
C LYS A 157 13.49 8.16 -11.41
N THR A 158 12.63 8.98 -12.02
CA THR A 158 11.85 9.99 -11.29
C THR A 158 10.89 9.33 -10.30
N TYR A 159 10.25 8.22 -10.69
CA TYR A 159 9.41 7.44 -9.80
C TYR A 159 10.17 6.99 -8.54
N PHE A 160 11.34 6.40 -8.69
CA PHE A 160 12.16 5.97 -7.55
C PHE A 160 12.71 7.14 -6.75
N ALA A 161 13.11 8.24 -7.41
CA ALA A 161 13.55 9.45 -6.71
C ALA A 161 12.44 10.06 -5.85
N ILE A 162 11.19 10.04 -6.30
CA ILE A 162 10.03 10.48 -5.52
C ILE A 162 9.79 9.57 -4.31
N LEU A 163 9.85 8.24 -4.50
CA LEU A 163 9.54 7.27 -3.44
C LEU A 163 10.65 7.14 -2.40
N TYR A 164 11.90 7.13 -2.82
CA TYR A 164 13.06 6.76 -1.99
C TYR A 164 14.11 7.84 -1.90
N GLY A 165 13.94 8.97 -2.61
CA GLY A 165 14.92 10.04 -2.71
C GLY A 165 15.98 9.78 -3.77
N ASN A 166 16.83 10.78 -4.04
CA ASN A 166 17.85 10.74 -5.10
C ASN A 166 18.92 9.65 -4.91
N ASN A 167 19.03 9.13 -3.69
CA ASN A 167 19.98 8.07 -3.35
C ASN A 167 19.35 6.66 -3.35
N TYR A 168 18.28 6.43 -4.09
CA TYR A 168 17.53 5.18 -4.11
C TYR A 168 18.35 3.94 -4.49
N THR A 169 19.50 4.11 -5.15
CA THR A 169 20.45 3.04 -5.48
C THR A 169 21.29 2.58 -4.28
N LYS A 170 21.34 3.37 -3.20
CA LYS A 170 22.09 3.02 -1.99
C LYS A 170 21.21 2.23 -1.04
N ILE A 171 21.72 1.10 -0.56
CA ILE A 171 21.03 0.32 0.47
C ILE A 171 20.92 1.17 1.74
N PRO A 172 19.71 1.42 2.27
CA PRO A 172 19.57 2.24 3.49
C PRO A 172 20.16 1.51 4.71
N PRO A 173 20.59 2.26 5.74
CA PRO A 173 20.99 1.70 7.03
C PRO A 173 19.90 0.77 7.57
N GLU A 174 20.28 -0.23 8.36
CA GLU A 174 19.33 -1.25 8.85
C GLU A 174 18.18 -0.65 9.67
N ALA A 175 18.45 0.41 10.42
CA ALA A 175 17.45 1.13 11.20
C ALA A 175 16.37 1.79 10.34
N ASP A 176 16.71 2.21 9.12
CA ASP A 176 15.84 2.93 8.20
C ASP A 176 15.13 1.99 7.20
N ARG A 177 15.46 0.70 7.21
CA ARG A 177 14.80 -0.27 6.34
C ARG A 177 13.37 -0.50 6.77
N GLU A 178 12.46 -0.48 5.82
CA GLU A 178 11.05 -0.79 6.06
C GLU A 178 10.92 -2.25 6.51
N LYS A 179 10.32 -2.45 7.69
CA LYS A 179 10.09 -3.78 8.26
C LYS A 179 8.59 -4.08 8.20
N HIS A 180 8.22 -5.07 7.42
CA HIS A 180 6.87 -5.64 7.52
C HIS A 180 6.76 -6.47 8.80
N ILE A 181 5.74 -6.21 9.59
CA ILE A 181 5.47 -7.03 10.78
C ILE A 181 4.79 -8.31 10.30
N MET A 182 5.59 -9.36 10.20
CA MET A 182 5.11 -10.70 9.88
C MET A 182 4.86 -11.45 11.17
N LEU A 183 3.63 -11.90 11.41
CA LEU A 183 3.30 -12.74 12.56
C LEU A 183 3.82 -14.17 12.40
N GLU A 184 3.77 -14.69 11.18
CA GLU A 184 4.29 -16.01 10.83
C GLU A 184 5.08 -15.92 9.53
N LEU A 185 6.26 -16.49 9.51
CA LEU A 185 7.06 -16.67 8.30
C LEU A 185 7.84 -17.99 8.42
N ASP A 186 7.56 -18.94 7.55
CA ASP A 186 8.36 -20.16 7.43
C ASP A 186 9.66 -19.87 6.66
N LYS A 187 10.68 -19.48 7.43
CA LYS A 187 12.00 -19.14 6.87
C LYS A 187 12.67 -20.33 6.21
N LYS A 188 12.49 -21.55 6.76
CA LYS A 188 13.12 -22.77 6.19
C LYS A 188 12.56 -23.08 4.82
N ALA A 189 11.23 -23.11 4.69
CA ALA A 189 10.60 -23.34 3.39
C ALA A 189 10.95 -22.24 2.36
N LEU A 190 11.14 -20.98 2.81
CA LEU A 190 11.58 -19.89 1.94
C LEU A 190 13.02 -20.10 1.45
N GLU A 191 13.95 -20.45 2.34
CA GLU A 191 15.35 -20.71 2.00
C GLU A 191 15.49 -21.90 1.06
N GLU A 192 14.75 -23.00 1.30
CA GLU A 192 14.71 -24.16 0.42
C GLU A 192 14.18 -23.80 -0.98
N ALA A 193 13.12 -22.99 -1.06
CA ALA A 193 12.56 -22.54 -2.33
C ALA A 193 13.52 -21.64 -3.12
N VAL A 194 14.37 -20.87 -2.45
CA VAL A 194 15.39 -20.02 -3.09
C VAL A 194 16.57 -20.86 -3.59
N ARG A 195 16.99 -21.90 -2.84
CA ARG A 195 18.11 -22.79 -3.21
C ARG A 195 17.76 -23.77 -4.32
N SER A 196 16.48 -24.04 -4.56
CA SER A 196 16.01 -24.99 -5.58
C SER A 196 15.89 -24.36 -6.99
N LYS A 197 16.32 -23.12 -7.17
CA LYS A 197 16.43 -22.41 -8.45
C LYS A 197 17.87 -22.35 -8.94
#